data_de91e4c9e275ebe20abd4a5591857854
#
_entry.id   de91e4c9e275ebe20abd4a5591857854
#
_cell.length_a   1.000
_cell.length_b   1.000
_cell.length_c   1.000
_cell.angle_alpha   90.00
_cell.angle_beta   90.00
_cell.angle_gamma   90.00
#
_symmetry.space_group_name_H-M   'P 1'
#
loop_
_entity.id
_entity.type
_entity.pdbx_description
1 polymer ?
#
loop_
_entity_poly.entity_id
_entity_poly.type
_entity_poly.pdbx_seq_one_letter_code
_entity_poly.pdbx_strand_id
1 'polypeptide(L)'
;MQKWRVYMVKGLYTAYTGMINEQNRLDILSNNLANADTNGYKKEGATNQTFADELAIKIKDTSSYGMPQKLGTMSMGVHIGETYTDYSQGNFRVTDNATDFALDGDGFFAIAYTDKAGNTSVKYSRDGAFVVNTAGYLVTKDGDYVLNQNGAMNADAGARIQ
;
A
#
# COMPACT_ATOMS: atom_id res chain seq x y z
N MET A 1 47.70 -3.60 5.54
CA MET A 1 46.72 -4.06 4.54
C MET A 1 45.29 -4.34 5.07
N GLN A 2 44.98 -4.19 6.38
CA GLN A 2 43.64 -4.51 6.93
C GLN A 2 42.65 -3.35 6.97
N LYS A 3 43.08 -2.09 6.87
CA LYS A 3 42.19 -0.90 6.97
C LYS A 3 41.20 -0.75 5.80
N TRP A 4 41.55 -1.13 4.59
CA TRP A 4 40.74 -0.99 3.40
C TRP A 4 39.56 -1.96 3.32
N ARG A 5 39.66 -3.12 3.98
CA ARG A 5 38.59 -4.13 3.97
C ARG A 5 37.30 -3.69 4.68
N VAL A 6 37.42 -2.98 5.80
CA VAL A 6 36.27 -2.57 6.62
C VAL A 6 35.45 -1.50 5.92
N TYR A 7 36.07 -0.53 5.26
CA TYR A 7 35.37 0.51 4.50
C TYR A 7 34.68 -0.04 3.24
N MET A 8 35.33 -1.00 2.57
CA MET A 8 34.75 -1.68 1.41
C MET A 8 33.49 -2.48 1.77
N VAL A 9 33.49 -3.16 2.91
CA VAL A 9 32.32 -3.94 3.37
C VAL A 9 31.14 -3.02 3.71
N LYS A 10 31.38 -1.88 4.36
CA LYS A 10 30.32 -0.90 4.67
C LYS A 10 29.70 -0.31 3.41
N GLY A 11 30.51 0.11 2.44
CA GLY A 11 30.01 0.61 1.16
C GLY A 11 29.21 -0.44 0.38
N LEU A 12 29.65 -1.69 0.40
CA LEU A 12 28.93 -2.81 -0.20
C LEU A 12 27.57 -3.04 0.49
N TYR A 13 27.54 -2.97 1.81
CA TYR A 13 26.28 -3.11 2.56
C TYR A 13 25.30 -1.97 2.25
N THR A 14 25.77 -0.71 2.22
CA THR A 14 24.93 0.44 1.84
C THR A 14 24.40 0.30 0.41
N ALA A 15 25.22 -0.16 -0.53
CA ALA A 15 24.79 -0.43 -1.90
C ALA A 15 23.77 -1.58 -1.96
N TYR A 16 23.97 -2.63 -1.18
CA TYR A 16 23.04 -3.76 -1.10
C TYR A 16 21.66 -3.33 -0.55
N THR A 17 21.65 -2.59 0.58
CA THR A 17 20.39 -2.08 1.16
C THR A 17 19.66 -1.14 0.20
N GLY A 18 20.40 -0.29 -0.54
CA GLY A 18 19.85 0.54 -1.59
C GLY A 18 19.19 -0.26 -2.71
N MET A 19 19.83 -1.33 -3.18
CA MET A 19 19.25 -2.21 -4.21
C MET A 19 17.97 -2.91 -3.73
N ILE A 20 17.96 -3.44 -2.51
CA ILE A 20 16.76 -4.06 -1.92
C ILE A 20 15.63 -3.04 -1.78
N ASN A 21 15.96 -1.82 -1.34
CA ASN A 21 14.98 -0.75 -1.21
C ASN A 21 14.33 -0.39 -2.57
N GLU A 22 15.14 -0.26 -3.62
CA GLU A 22 14.61 0.01 -4.97
C GLU A 22 13.84 -1.18 -5.54
N GLN A 23 14.22 -2.42 -5.24
CA GLN A 23 13.44 -3.60 -5.60
C GLN A 23 12.05 -3.58 -4.97
N ASN A 24 11.95 -3.34 -3.66
CA ASN A 24 10.66 -3.23 -2.98
C ASN A 24 9.81 -2.08 -3.52
N ARG A 25 10.45 -0.96 -3.89
CA ARG A 25 9.76 0.16 -4.53
C ARG A 25 9.22 -0.20 -5.91
N LEU A 26 9.99 -0.96 -6.69
CA LEU A 26 9.53 -1.48 -7.98
C LEU A 26 8.36 -2.45 -7.82
N ASP A 27 8.33 -3.27 -6.76
CA ASP A 27 7.21 -4.16 -6.48
C ASP A 27 5.92 -3.38 -6.22
N ILE A 28 5.98 -2.29 -5.43
CA ILE A 28 4.83 -1.38 -5.20
C ILE A 28 4.38 -0.73 -6.51
N LEU A 29 5.31 -0.21 -7.32
CA LEU A 29 4.98 0.40 -8.60
C LEU A 29 4.38 -0.60 -9.59
N SER A 30 4.89 -1.84 -9.61
CA SER A 30 4.36 -2.92 -10.44
C SER A 30 2.94 -3.29 -10.03
N ASN A 31 2.66 -3.35 -8.72
CA ASN A 31 1.32 -3.57 -8.19
C ASN A 31 0.36 -2.43 -8.60
N ASN A 32 0.77 -1.18 -8.43
CA ASN A 32 -0.03 -0.03 -8.88
C ASN A 32 -0.31 -0.08 -10.38
N LEU A 33 0.69 -0.44 -11.19
CA LEU A 33 0.55 -0.55 -12.64
C LEU A 33 -0.40 -1.70 -13.02
N ALA A 34 -0.29 -2.84 -12.37
CA ALA A 34 -1.18 -3.99 -12.60
C ALA A 34 -2.65 -3.64 -12.29
N ASN A 35 -2.88 -2.74 -11.34
CA ASN A 35 -4.20 -2.29 -10.92
C ASN A 35 -4.62 -0.93 -11.52
N ALA A 36 -3.92 -0.42 -12.53
CA ALA A 36 -4.21 0.89 -13.11
C ALA A 36 -5.60 0.98 -13.76
N ASP A 37 -6.14 -0.15 -14.25
CA ASP A 37 -7.50 -0.23 -14.83
C ASP A 37 -8.51 -0.88 -13.85
N THR A 38 -8.13 -1.12 -12.61
CA THR A 38 -9.02 -1.68 -11.60
C THR A 38 -9.88 -0.58 -10.99
N ASN A 39 -11.22 -0.74 -11.06
CA ASN A 39 -12.15 0.23 -10.51
C ASN A 39 -12.00 0.33 -8.99
N GLY A 40 -12.00 1.57 -8.47
CA GLY A 40 -11.92 1.82 -7.04
C GLY A 40 -10.57 1.51 -6.39
N TYR A 41 -9.55 1.12 -7.16
CA TYR A 41 -8.21 0.91 -6.63
C TYR A 41 -7.58 2.23 -6.15
N LYS A 42 -6.95 2.20 -5.00
CA LYS A 42 -6.21 3.32 -4.43
C LYS A 42 -4.73 2.98 -4.43
N LYS A 43 -3.92 3.83 -5.07
CA LYS A 43 -2.48 3.58 -5.23
C LYS A 43 -1.78 3.54 -3.89
N GLU A 44 -0.81 2.67 -3.77
CA GLU A 44 0.10 2.62 -2.63
C GLU A 44 1.38 3.40 -2.94
N GLY A 45 1.86 4.11 -1.95
CA GLY A 45 3.16 4.77 -1.96
C GLY A 45 4.03 4.25 -0.83
N ALA A 46 5.33 4.44 -0.96
CA ALA A 46 6.29 4.10 0.08
C ALA A 46 7.22 5.29 0.36
N THR A 47 7.54 5.47 1.64
CA THR A 47 8.55 6.43 2.08
C THR A 47 9.87 5.72 2.32
N ASN A 48 10.97 6.35 1.93
CA ASN A 48 12.30 5.85 2.22
C ASN A 48 12.76 6.42 3.56
N GLN A 49 13.27 5.55 4.43
CA GLN A 49 13.83 5.92 5.71
C GLN A 49 15.29 5.43 5.80
N THR A 50 16.15 6.25 6.36
CA THR A 50 17.53 5.85 6.65
C THR A 50 17.57 4.98 7.90
N PHE A 51 18.51 4.04 7.95
CA PHE A 51 18.82 3.36 9.21
C PHE A 51 19.34 4.37 10.24
N ALA A 52 19.14 4.07 11.52
CA ALA A 52 19.66 4.88 12.60
C ALA A 52 21.16 5.11 12.42
N ASP A 53 21.57 6.35 12.63
CA ASP A 53 22.99 6.72 12.52
C ASP A 53 23.83 6.01 13.59
N GLU A 54 24.87 5.33 13.17
CA GLU A 54 25.85 4.75 14.06
C GLU A 54 27.03 5.68 14.25
N LEU A 55 27.52 5.74 15.49
CA LEU A 55 28.71 6.53 15.84
C LEU A 55 29.97 5.90 15.22
N ALA A 56 30.56 6.57 14.25
CA ALA A 56 31.84 6.17 13.70
C ALA A 56 32.98 6.59 14.62
N ILE A 57 33.68 5.62 15.20
CA ILE A 57 34.82 5.85 16.07
C ILE A 57 36.08 5.37 15.37
N LYS A 58 37.12 6.20 15.33
CA LYS A 58 38.45 5.79 14.88
C LYS A 58 39.08 4.93 15.95
N ILE A 59 39.12 3.62 15.73
CA ILE A 59 39.82 2.69 16.65
C ILE A 59 41.30 2.64 16.31
N LYS A 60 42.07 3.19 17.23
CA LYS A 60 43.53 3.05 17.39
C LYS A 60 44.41 3.43 16.20
N ASP A 61 44.82 4.66 16.21
CA ASP A 61 46.12 5.05 15.62
C ASP A 61 47.18 4.91 16.73
N THR A 62 48.16 4.01 16.56
CA THR A 62 49.21 3.79 17.55
C THR A 62 50.22 4.95 17.62
N SER A 63 50.04 5.98 16.81
CA SER A 63 50.91 7.16 16.75
C SER A 63 50.48 8.31 17.66
N SER A 64 49.32 8.25 18.30
CA SER A 64 48.88 9.27 19.24
C SER A 64 48.33 8.66 20.53
N TYR A 65 48.95 9.05 21.64
CA TYR A 65 48.45 8.81 23.00
C TYR A 65 47.22 9.67 23.23
N GLY A 66 46.05 9.16 22.89
CA GLY A 66 44.79 9.90 23.01
C GLY A 66 43.55 9.03 22.90
N MET A 67 42.43 9.51 23.49
CA MET A 67 41.14 8.87 23.42
C MET A 67 40.71 8.65 21.97
N PRO A 68 39.87 7.62 21.69
CA PRO A 68 39.35 7.38 20.36
C PRO A 68 38.60 8.63 19.82
N GLN A 69 39.09 9.15 18.69
CA GLN A 69 38.54 10.35 18.09
C GLN A 69 37.19 10.01 17.42
N LYS A 70 36.14 10.72 17.80
CA LYS A 70 34.83 10.65 17.13
C LYS A 70 34.97 11.23 15.72
N LEU A 71 34.63 10.44 14.71
CA LEU A 71 34.66 10.86 13.31
C LEU A 71 33.33 11.43 12.83
N GLY A 72 32.26 11.27 13.64
CA GLY A 72 30.90 11.68 13.30
C GLY A 72 29.91 10.52 13.31
N THR A 73 28.70 10.77 12.86
CA THR A 73 27.68 9.75 12.66
C THR A 73 27.68 9.29 11.21
N MET A 74 27.33 8.03 10.98
CA MET A 74 27.25 7.44 9.64
C MET A 74 25.99 6.58 9.54
N SER A 75 25.17 6.84 8.54
CA SER A 75 24.03 5.98 8.22
C SER A 75 24.51 4.75 7.45
N MET A 76 23.92 3.60 7.76
CA MET A 76 24.24 2.30 7.14
C MET A 76 23.40 1.96 5.91
N GLY A 77 22.62 2.89 5.40
CA GLY A 77 21.81 2.70 4.20
C GLY A 77 20.36 3.14 4.39
N VAL A 78 19.48 2.63 3.52
CA VAL A 78 18.07 3.00 3.45
C VAL A 78 17.19 1.75 3.44
N HIS A 79 15.98 1.89 3.93
CA HIS A 79 14.92 0.88 3.84
C HIS A 79 13.57 1.57 3.61
N ILE A 80 12.55 0.82 3.22
CA ILE A 80 11.18 1.32 3.21
C ILE A 80 10.75 1.52 4.66
N GLY A 81 10.39 2.75 5.01
CA GLY A 81 9.89 3.12 6.34
C GLY A 81 8.42 2.75 6.47
N GLU A 82 7.58 3.48 5.77
CA GLU A 82 6.13 3.29 5.82
C GLU A 82 5.57 3.19 4.41
N THR A 83 4.58 2.32 4.24
CA THR A 83 3.69 2.30 3.08
C THR A 83 2.41 3.04 3.44
N TYR A 84 1.90 3.83 2.51
CA TYR A 84 0.65 4.57 2.69
C TYR A 84 -0.22 4.41 1.46
N THR A 85 -1.54 4.42 1.68
CA THR A 85 -2.54 4.39 0.60
C THR A 85 -3.01 5.82 0.32
N ASP A 86 -2.98 6.24 -0.93
CA ASP A 86 -3.49 7.54 -1.37
C ASP A 86 -5.00 7.44 -1.66
N TYR A 87 -5.81 8.03 -0.79
CA TYR A 87 -7.26 8.05 -0.92
C TYR A 87 -7.80 9.21 -1.78
N SER A 88 -6.94 9.97 -2.45
CA SER A 88 -7.39 11.07 -3.32
C SER A 88 -8.44 10.60 -4.32
N GLN A 89 -9.40 11.49 -4.64
CA GLN A 89 -10.46 11.21 -5.59
C GLN A 89 -9.90 11.17 -7.00
N GLY A 90 -10.21 10.09 -7.74
CA GLY A 90 -9.89 9.95 -9.15
C GLY A 90 -10.99 10.50 -10.06
N ASN A 91 -10.73 10.47 -11.35
CA ASN A 91 -11.74 10.88 -12.35
C ASN A 91 -12.82 9.81 -12.50
N PHE A 92 -14.06 10.25 -12.67
CA PHE A 92 -15.17 9.38 -13.01
C PHE A 92 -15.13 9.02 -14.49
N ARG A 93 -15.41 7.76 -14.79
CA ARG A 93 -15.63 7.26 -16.14
C ARG A 93 -17.10 6.92 -16.30
N VAL A 94 -17.75 7.54 -17.26
CA VAL A 94 -19.14 7.22 -17.58
C VAL A 94 -19.20 5.84 -18.24
N THR A 95 -20.07 4.98 -17.74
CA THR A 95 -20.39 3.67 -18.30
C THR A 95 -21.86 3.64 -18.72
N ASP A 96 -22.21 2.75 -19.64
CA ASP A 96 -23.60 2.62 -20.10
C ASP A 96 -24.40 1.62 -19.23
N ASN A 97 -23.84 1.13 -18.12
CA ASN A 97 -24.49 0.21 -17.22
C ASN A 97 -25.26 0.95 -16.13
N ALA A 98 -26.55 0.64 -15.98
CA ALA A 98 -27.40 1.23 -14.96
C ALA A 98 -27.04 0.80 -13.51
N THR A 99 -26.24 -0.24 -13.37
CA THR A 99 -25.83 -0.81 -12.06
C THR A 99 -24.44 -0.42 -11.63
N ASP A 100 -23.74 0.42 -12.41
CA ASP A 100 -22.44 0.94 -12.05
C ASP A 100 -22.62 2.24 -11.25
N PHE A 101 -22.04 2.27 -10.06
CA PHE A 101 -22.11 3.40 -9.13
C PHE A 101 -20.72 3.90 -8.81
N ALA A 102 -20.59 5.21 -8.65
CA ALA A 102 -19.36 5.83 -8.19
C ALA A 102 -19.62 6.68 -6.94
N LEU A 103 -18.72 6.64 -5.98
CA LEU A 103 -18.78 7.49 -4.80
C LEU A 103 -17.98 8.76 -5.04
N ASP A 104 -18.63 9.91 -4.89
CA ASP A 104 -17.99 11.22 -4.83
C ASP A 104 -17.72 11.59 -3.37
N GLY A 105 -16.47 11.92 -3.07
CA GLY A 105 -16.03 12.21 -1.71
C GLY A 105 -15.61 10.97 -0.90
N ASP A 106 -15.59 11.12 0.42
CA ASP A 106 -15.11 10.08 1.36
C ASP A 106 -16.22 9.06 1.65
N GLY A 107 -15.89 7.78 1.56
CA GLY A 107 -16.83 6.70 1.88
C GLY A 107 -16.47 5.39 1.18
N PHE A 108 -17.18 4.33 1.54
CA PHE A 108 -17.00 2.98 0.97
C PHE A 108 -18.38 2.30 0.86
N PHE A 109 -18.51 1.43 -0.13
CA PHE A 109 -19.63 0.50 -0.18
C PHE A 109 -19.40 -0.60 0.86
N ALA A 110 -20.41 -0.90 1.66
CA ALA A 110 -20.39 -2.04 2.58
C ALA A 110 -20.88 -3.29 1.84
N ILE A 111 -20.14 -4.37 1.95
CA ILE A 111 -20.39 -5.63 1.27
C ILE A 111 -20.43 -6.75 2.29
N ALA A 112 -21.47 -7.61 2.23
CA ALA A 112 -21.56 -8.82 3.02
C ALA A 112 -20.78 -9.93 2.34
N TYR A 113 -19.53 -10.09 2.72
CA TYR A 113 -18.66 -11.16 2.25
C TYR A 113 -18.94 -12.45 3.01
N THR A 114 -19.22 -13.52 2.28
CA THR A 114 -19.41 -14.84 2.86
C THR A 114 -18.21 -15.73 2.54
N ASP A 115 -17.49 -16.15 3.56
CA ASP A 115 -16.35 -17.05 3.41
C ASP A 115 -16.82 -18.47 3.01
N LYS A 116 -15.91 -19.27 2.45
CA LYS A 116 -16.16 -20.70 2.09
C LYS A 116 -16.63 -21.56 3.28
N ALA A 117 -16.37 -21.12 4.51
CA ALA A 117 -16.84 -21.75 5.74
C ALA A 117 -18.26 -21.33 6.13
N GLY A 118 -18.93 -20.44 5.36
CA GLY A 118 -20.26 -19.92 5.67
C GLY A 118 -20.31 -18.74 6.65
N ASN A 119 -19.16 -18.22 7.08
CA ASN A 119 -19.12 -17.05 7.95
C ASN A 119 -19.31 -15.77 7.14
N THR A 120 -20.26 -14.92 7.53
CA THR A 120 -20.50 -13.64 6.90
C THR A 120 -19.77 -12.54 7.66
N SER A 121 -19.00 -11.71 6.95
CA SER A 121 -18.32 -10.53 7.47
C SER A 121 -18.58 -9.33 6.59
N VAL A 122 -18.62 -8.13 7.19
CA VAL A 122 -18.77 -6.88 6.43
C VAL A 122 -17.38 -6.44 5.97
N LYS A 123 -17.23 -6.25 4.66
CA LYS A 123 -16.05 -5.66 4.03
C LYS A 123 -16.41 -4.36 3.37
N TYR A 124 -15.42 -3.51 3.15
CA TYR A 124 -15.60 -2.21 2.54
C TYR A 124 -14.85 -2.15 1.20
N SER A 125 -15.52 -1.65 0.16
CA SER A 125 -14.97 -1.53 -1.19
C SER A 125 -15.26 -0.16 -1.79
N ARG A 126 -14.43 0.27 -2.74
CA ARG A 126 -14.69 1.42 -3.62
C ARG A 126 -15.09 0.97 -5.04
N ASP A 127 -15.06 -0.32 -5.33
CA ASP A 127 -15.56 -0.84 -6.60
C ASP A 127 -17.09 -0.72 -6.61
N GLY A 128 -17.61 -0.02 -7.59
CA GLY A 128 -19.04 0.21 -7.79
C GLY A 128 -19.62 -0.57 -8.98
N ALA A 129 -18.89 -1.52 -9.55
CA ALA A 129 -19.38 -2.36 -10.64
C ALA A 129 -20.21 -3.51 -10.08
N PHE A 130 -21.51 -3.27 -9.89
CA PHE A 130 -22.45 -4.24 -9.34
C PHE A 130 -23.28 -4.93 -10.42
N VAL A 131 -23.87 -6.06 -10.04
CA VAL A 131 -24.79 -6.83 -10.88
C VAL A 131 -26.05 -7.12 -10.09
N VAL A 132 -27.20 -7.20 -10.77
CA VAL A 132 -28.46 -7.61 -10.13
C VAL A 132 -28.62 -9.12 -10.25
N ASN A 133 -28.79 -9.80 -9.14
CA ASN A 133 -29.05 -11.24 -9.13
C ASN A 133 -30.51 -11.55 -9.51
N THR A 134 -30.83 -12.84 -9.70
CA THR A 134 -32.18 -13.29 -10.06
C THR A 134 -33.25 -12.99 -9.01
N ALA A 135 -32.85 -12.69 -7.79
CA ALA A 135 -33.73 -12.30 -6.68
C ALA A 135 -33.92 -10.78 -6.57
N GLY A 136 -33.32 -9.99 -7.48
CA GLY A 136 -33.44 -8.53 -7.51
C GLY A 136 -32.49 -7.79 -6.57
N TYR A 137 -31.50 -8.43 -5.97
CA TYR A 137 -30.52 -7.79 -5.11
C TYR A 137 -29.26 -7.38 -5.88
N LEU A 138 -28.67 -6.25 -5.45
CA LEU A 138 -27.37 -5.81 -5.92
C LEU A 138 -26.28 -6.67 -5.26
N VAL A 139 -25.46 -7.26 -6.12
CA VAL A 139 -24.32 -8.12 -5.72
C VAL A 139 -23.05 -7.69 -6.46
N THR A 140 -21.91 -8.02 -5.89
CA THR A 140 -20.62 -7.90 -6.58
C THR A 140 -20.49 -8.96 -7.67
N LYS A 141 -19.46 -8.87 -8.50
CA LYS A 141 -19.13 -9.91 -9.51
C LYS A 141 -18.87 -11.28 -8.87
N ASP A 142 -18.46 -11.31 -7.61
CA ASP A 142 -18.18 -12.51 -6.84
C ASP A 142 -19.46 -13.10 -6.18
N GLY A 143 -20.59 -12.36 -6.23
CA GLY A 143 -21.87 -12.80 -5.70
C GLY A 143 -22.15 -12.32 -4.26
N ASP A 144 -21.32 -11.46 -3.71
CA ASP A 144 -21.49 -10.88 -2.38
C ASP A 144 -22.52 -9.76 -2.39
N TYR A 145 -23.37 -9.69 -1.37
CA TYR A 145 -24.45 -8.70 -1.28
C TYR A 145 -23.93 -7.32 -0.89
N VAL A 146 -24.40 -6.29 -1.59
CA VAL A 146 -24.20 -4.89 -1.18
C VAL A 146 -25.17 -4.58 -0.05
N LEU A 147 -24.64 -3.97 1.01
CA LEU A 147 -25.42 -3.64 2.21
C LEU A 147 -25.83 -2.17 2.22
N ASN A 148 -27.03 -1.94 2.73
CA ASN A 148 -27.49 -0.62 3.17
C ASN A 148 -27.82 -0.67 4.67
N GLN A 149 -28.37 0.41 5.24
CA GLN A 149 -28.74 0.47 6.66
C GLN A 149 -29.78 -0.59 7.08
N ASN A 150 -30.54 -1.15 6.13
CA ASN A 150 -31.61 -2.12 6.37
C ASN A 150 -31.24 -3.57 5.99
N GLY A 151 -30.00 -3.83 5.59
CA GLY A 151 -29.53 -5.14 5.13
C GLY A 151 -29.12 -5.16 3.66
N ALA A 152 -29.33 -6.28 2.94
CA ALA A 152 -28.97 -6.37 1.53
C ALA A 152 -29.78 -5.39 0.67
N MET A 153 -29.10 -4.68 -0.22
CA MET A 153 -29.70 -3.67 -1.10
C MET A 153 -30.49 -4.33 -2.23
N ASN A 154 -31.78 -4.05 -2.32
CA ASN A 154 -32.62 -4.47 -3.42
C ASN A 154 -32.53 -3.44 -4.56
N ALA A 155 -32.38 -3.90 -5.80
CA ALA A 155 -32.28 -3.03 -6.98
C ALA A 155 -33.50 -2.15 -7.18
N ASP A 156 -34.70 -2.63 -6.84
CA ASP A 156 -35.93 -1.87 -6.92
C ASP A 156 -36.05 -0.74 -5.86
N ALA A 157 -35.38 -0.91 -4.72
CA ALA A 157 -35.30 0.10 -3.66
C ALA A 157 -34.26 1.20 -3.94
N GLY A 158 -33.29 0.92 -4.80
CA GLY A 158 -32.20 1.83 -5.19
C GLY A 158 -32.59 2.91 -6.21
N ALA A 159 -33.80 2.86 -6.79
CA ALA A 159 -34.28 3.85 -7.78
C ALA A 159 -34.52 5.26 -7.22
N ARG A 160 -34.17 5.55 -5.96
CA ARG A 160 -34.23 6.85 -5.30
C ARG A 160 -32.95 7.26 -4.63
N ILE A 161 -31.85 7.27 -5.39
CA ILE A 161 -30.67 8.02 -4.97
C ILE A 161 -30.62 9.28 -5.83
N GLN A 162 -31.09 10.38 -5.22
CA GLN A 162 -30.90 11.75 -5.72
C GLN A 162 -29.45 12.17 -5.40
#